data_9cf09df213a808fc3ce15a197e16695d
#
_entry.id   9cf09df213a808fc3ce15a197e16695d
#
_cell.length_a   1.000
_cell.length_b   1.000
_cell.length_c   1.000
_cell.angle_alpha   90.00
_cell.angle_beta   90.00
_cell.angle_gamma   90.00
#
_symmetry.space_group_name_H-M   'P 1'
#
loop_
_entity.id
_entity.type
_entity.pdbx_description
1 polymer ?
#
loop_
_entity_poly.entity_id
_entity_poly.type
_entity_poly.pdbx_seq_one_letter_code
_entity_poly.pdbx_strand_id
1 'polypeptide(L)'
;MAEANHPPADKQRFDALSALDNAKFSKSHVKAILVAGSGFFVDSYDNFVIGLMVPMIAYEYFDKSSLTSRADGWVKAASSYGNAVGQISFAILGDILGRKRIYGIELMVLIGGALLCGFAAWPVNGDANNLLILLSIWRFVLGVGIGGDYPVSAVITSEFASSKRRGTMIATVFAMQGFGIIAGAVMAIIVLAAAKDSILENGASSLGYCWRTLAAFGAIPALAAVYWRLKIPETPRYAMDVLGDTEEGARAANQFLASDKITTDMYVKGDGKTGFFENFSYSFKTYFNKWANLKVLIGCAAAWFFLDIGYYGTSLNTSVVLEIIGYGSPSSTGNQKIYDDLWNRSVGTAIINLAGTVPGYWFTVYFVDKWGRKPIQYMGFALLTLLFLFMAIFFNELKTDSTAVFVVMYSFAQFFFNFGPNATTFIIPAEVFPTAVRSTGHGISAASGKVGAIIAAQCFAVIAKGSFGFKGVLYIFAACCFMGLLFSFWVPETKNLTLEELSSLDREGIAKEDDIDPSFKDIDQNYKAVQTP
;
A
#
# COMPACT_ATOMS: atom_id res chain seq x y z
N MET A 1 18.63 33.97 40.84
CA MET A 1 17.96 32.83 40.20
C MET A 1 18.84 32.49 39.02
N ALA A 2 19.49 31.34 39.05
CA ALA A 2 20.36 30.91 37.97
C ALA A 2 19.49 30.59 36.74
N GLU A 3 19.70 31.30 35.63
CA GLU A 3 19.20 30.87 34.32
C GLU A 3 19.78 29.47 34.08
N ALA A 4 18.91 28.48 34.09
CA ALA A 4 19.28 27.12 33.72
C ALA A 4 19.76 27.22 32.27
N ASN A 5 21.04 26.90 32.04
CA ASN A 5 21.65 26.80 30.71
C ASN A 5 20.97 25.63 29.96
N HIS A 6 19.81 25.90 29.36
CA HIS A 6 19.16 24.93 28.47
C HIS A 6 20.04 24.80 27.21
N PRO A 7 20.37 23.57 26.80
CA PRO A 7 21.05 23.37 25.52
C PRO A 7 20.18 23.92 24.40
N PRO A 8 20.76 24.43 23.30
CA PRO A 8 20.02 24.94 22.16
C PRO A 8 18.97 23.94 21.68
N ALA A 9 17.80 24.41 21.23
CA ALA A 9 16.68 23.55 20.81
C ALA A 9 17.12 22.54 19.72
N ASP A 10 18.03 22.92 18.84
CA ASP A 10 18.61 22.04 17.81
C ASP A 10 19.40 20.86 18.39
N LYS A 11 20.14 21.07 19.49
CA LYS A 11 20.88 19.99 20.16
C LYS A 11 19.90 19.03 20.85
N GLN A 12 18.85 19.54 21.48
CA GLN A 12 17.80 18.71 22.11
C GLN A 12 17.09 17.84 21.09
N ARG A 13 16.70 18.43 19.94
CA ARG A 13 16.12 17.74 18.81
C ARG A 13 17.04 16.64 18.30
N PHE A 14 18.31 16.94 18.07
CA PHE A 14 19.31 15.99 17.60
C PHE A 14 19.47 14.80 18.55
N ASP A 15 19.60 15.05 19.84
CA ASP A 15 19.80 14.00 20.86
C ASP A 15 18.60 13.04 20.91
N ALA A 16 17.38 13.59 20.86
CA ALA A 16 16.16 12.78 20.89
C ALA A 16 15.99 11.94 19.61
N LEU A 17 16.23 12.50 18.43
CA LEU A 17 16.11 11.81 17.15
C LEU A 17 17.22 10.77 16.97
N SER A 18 18.45 11.08 17.40
CA SER A 18 19.57 10.14 17.41
C SER A 18 19.30 8.92 18.31
N ALA A 19 18.61 9.11 19.43
CA ALA A 19 18.21 8.00 20.29
C ALA A 19 17.24 7.03 19.60
N LEU A 20 16.32 7.55 18.76
CA LEU A 20 15.42 6.74 17.94
C LEU A 20 16.17 6.03 16.80
N ASP A 21 17.02 6.77 16.08
CA ASP A 21 17.73 6.22 14.92
C ASP A 21 18.71 5.12 15.29
N ASN A 22 19.31 5.19 16.48
CA ASN A 22 20.21 4.17 17.01
C ASN A 22 19.51 3.13 17.92
N ALA A 23 18.20 3.19 18.05
CA ALA A 23 17.46 2.27 18.90
C ALA A 23 17.59 0.81 18.45
N LYS A 24 17.79 -0.09 19.43
CA LYS A 24 17.71 -1.53 19.16
C LYS A 24 16.28 -1.93 18.90
N PHE A 25 16.08 -2.88 18.00
CA PHE A 25 14.75 -3.45 17.72
C PHE A 25 14.14 -4.03 19.00
N SER A 26 12.95 -3.57 19.36
CA SER A 26 12.29 -3.87 20.64
C SER A 26 10.84 -4.30 20.43
N LYS A 27 10.17 -4.70 21.53
CA LYS A 27 8.74 -5.03 21.53
C LYS A 27 7.86 -3.88 21.05
N SER A 28 8.27 -2.62 21.26
CA SER A 28 7.56 -1.43 20.78
C SER A 28 7.54 -1.37 19.25
N HIS A 29 8.65 -1.69 18.60
CA HIS A 29 8.73 -1.77 17.14
C HIS A 29 7.81 -2.88 16.61
N VAL A 30 7.79 -4.06 17.24
CA VAL A 30 6.86 -5.15 16.86
C VAL A 30 5.41 -4.71 17.02
N LYS A 31 5.08 -4.02 18.13
CA LYS A 31 3.74 -3.49 18.36
C LYS A 31 3.34 -2.49 17.29
N ALA A 32 4.23 -1.56 16.91
CA ALA A 32 3.98 -0.59 15.85
C ALA A 32 3.73 -1.29 14.49
N ILE A 33 4.55 -2.29 14.16
CA ILE A 33 4.37 -3.12 12.95
C ILE A 33 3.01 -3.82 12.95
N LEU A 34 2.61 -4.43 14.06
CA LEU A 34 1.33 -5.14 14.16
C LEU A 34 0.14 -4.19 14.03
N VAL A 35 0.21 -3.02 14.66
CA VAL A 35 -0.86 -2.02 14.62
C VAL A 35 -1.01 -1.42 13.22
N ALA A 36 0.09 -0.99 12.59
CA ALA A 36 0.04 -0.47 11.23
C ALA A 36 -0.27 -1.59 10.21
N GLY A 37 0.36 -2.75 10.36
CA GLY A 37 0.17 -3.89 9.48
C GLY A 37 -1.25 -4.47 9.51
N SER A 38 -1.96 -4.38 10.64
CA SER A 38 -3.36 -4.81 10.70
C SER A 38 -4.26 -4.02 9.75
N GLY A 39 -3.99 -2.73 9.53
CA GLY A 39 -4.67 -1.95 8.52
C GLY A 39 -4.38 -2.46 7.12
N PHE A 40 -3.10 -2.61 6.77
CA PHE A 40 -2.71 -3.15 5.46
C PHE A 40 -3.26 -4.55 5.17
N PHE A 41 -3.44 -5.38 6.21
CA PHE A 41 -4.14 -6.65 6.09
C PHE A 41 -5.60 -6.44 5.66
N VAL A 42 -6.34 -5.56 6.35
CA VAL A 42 -7.74 -5.26 6.03
C VAL A 42 -7.87 -4.59 4.67
N ASP A 43 -7.05 -3.59 4.40
CA ASP A 43 -7.04 -2.83 3.15
C ASP A 43 -6.92 -3.75 1.93
N SER A 44 -6.00 -4.71 2.00
CA SER A 44 -5.77 -5.64 0.92
C SER A 44 -6.86 -6.71 0.82
N TYR A 45 -7.38 -7.20 1.95
CA TYR A 45 -8.55 -8.06 1.96
C TYR A 45 -9.70 -7.42 1.19
N ASP A 46 -10.12 -6.23 1.61
CA ASP A 46 -11.29 -5.53 1.05
C ASP A 46 -11.09 -5.10 -0.41
N ASN A 47 -9.85 -4.76 -0.77
CA ASN A 47 -9.53 -4.29 -2.10
C ASN A 47 -9.53 -5.44 -3.12
N PHE A 48 -9.03 -6.62 -2.76
CA PHE A 48 -8.85 -7.73 -3.69
C PHE A 48 -9.94 -8.80 -3.65
N VAL A 49 -10.70 -8.93 -2.57
CA VAL A 49 -11.81 -9.90 -2.47
C VAL A 49 -12.87 -9.70 -3.55
N ILE A 50 -13.02 -8.50 -4.08
CA ILE A 50 -13.95 -8.18 -5.16
C ILE A 50 -13.72 -9.03 -6.40
N GLY A 51 -12.49 -9.43 -6.69
CA GLY A 51 -12.16 -10.32 -7.79
C GLY A 51 -12.85 -11.69 -7.70
N LEU A 52 -13.18 -12.14 -6.48
CA LEU A 52 -13.92 -13.37 -6.21
C LEU A 52 -15.43 -13.12 -6.01
N MET A 53 -15.81 -11.93 -5.54
CA MET A 53 -17.22 -11.57 -5.37
C MET A 53 -17.92 -11.33 -6.70
N VAL A 54 -17.28 -10.69 -7.66
CA VAL A 54 -17.87 -10.34 -8.97
C VAL A 54 -18.43 -11.55 -9.72
N PRO A 55 -17.74 -12.71 -9.82
CA PRO A 55 -18.33 -13.91 -10.42
C PRO A 55 -19.56 -14.41 -9.67
N MET A 56 -19.60 -14.33 -8.33
CA MET A 56 -20.78 -14.72 -7.53
C MET A 56 -21.97 -13.82 -7.84
N ILE A 57 -21.75 -12.50 -7.90
CA ILE A 57 -22.78 -11.51 -8.26
C ILE A 57 -23.27 -11.74 -9.70
N ALA A 58 -22.37 -12.10 -10.62
CA ALA A 58 -22.71 -12.35 -12.01
C ALA A 58 -23.61 -13.58 -12.17
N TYR A 59 -23.36 -14.67 -11.43
CA TYR A 59 -24.22 -15.82 -11.40
C TYR A 59 -25.59 -15.53 -10.76
N GLU A 60 -25.60 -14.81 -9.61
CA GLU A 60 -26.84 -14.55 -8.86
C GLU A 60 -27.83 -13.65 -9.60
N TYR A 61 -27.34 -12.58 -10.24
CA TYR A 61 -28.21 -11.54 -10.80
C TYR A 61 -28.28 -11.50 -12.33
N PHE A 62 -27.33 -12.12 -13.01
CA PHE A 62 -27.21 -12.02 -14.47
C PHE A 62 -27.15 -13.39 -15.17
N ASP A 63 -27.24 -14.51 -14.44
CA ASP A 63 -27.14 -15.88 -14.96
C ASP A 63 -25.90 -16.13 -15.84
N LYS A 64 -24.77 -15.51 -15.47
CA LYS A 64 -23.51 -15.57 -16.23
C LYS A 64 -22.31 -15.79 -15.31
N SER A 65 -21.25 -16.39 -15.83
CA SER A 65 -19.97 -16.56 -15.11
C SER A 65 -19.18 -15.25 -14.93
N SER A 66 -19.56 -14.19 -15.63
CA SER A 66 -18.89 -12.89 -15.56
C SER A 66 -19.85 -11.76 -15.93
N LEU A 67 -19.63 -10.58 -15.35
CA LEU A 67 -20.31 -9.34 -15.73
C LEU A 67 -19.88 -8.89 -17.14
N THR A 68 -20.62 -7.93 -17.71
CA THR A 68 -20.14 -7.21 -18.90
C THR A 68 -18.83 -6.51 -18.61
N SER A 69 -17.92 -6.43 -19.59
CA SER A 69 -16.58 -5.83 -19.37
C SER A 69 -16.65 -4.43 -18.76
N ARG A 70 -17.65 -3.62 -19.13
CA ARG A 70 -17.83 -2.29 -18.55
C ARG A 70 -18.26 -2.35 -17.08
N ALA A 71 -19.24 -3.17 -16.72
CA ALA A 71 -19.74 -3.30 -15.35
C ALA A 71 -18.66 -3.89 -14.43
N ASP A 72 -17.96 -4.92 -14.88
CA ASP A 72 -16.81 -5.52 -14.15
C ASP A 72 -15.75 -4.47 -13.85
N GLY A 73 -15.36 -3.69 -14.86
CA GLY A 73 -14.37 -2.63 -14.70
C GLY A 73 -14.79 -1.55 -13.71
N TRP A 74 -16.05 -1.09 -13.75
CA TRP A 74 -16.56 -0.06 -12.84
C TRP A 74 -16.59 -0.56 -11.39
N VAL A 75 -17.11 -1.74 -11.11
CA VAL A 75 -17.22 -2.29 -9.75
C VAL A 75 -15.83 -2.52 -9.16
N LYS A 76 -14.86 -3.01 -9.95
CA LYS A 76 -13.49 -3.21 -9.50
C LYS A 76 -12.74 -1.90 -9.30
N ALA A 77 -12.91 -0.90 -10.19
CA ALA A 77 -12.25 0.39 -10.09
C ALA A 77 -12.80 1.29 -8.97
N ALA A 78 -14.03 1.07 -8.53
CA ALA A 78 -14.72 1.96 -7.58
C ALA A 78 -13.91 2.23 -6.30
N SER A 79 -13.33 1.20 -5.71
CA SER A 79 -12.44 1.33 -4.56
C SER A 79 -11.16 2.14 -4.90
N SER A 80 -10.58 1.96 -6.09
CA SER A 80 -9.37 2.69 -6.49
C SER A 80 -9.63 4.19 -6.69
N TYR A 81 -10.82 4.60 -7.14
CA TYR A 81 -11.22 6.02 -7.16
C TYR A 81 -11.25 6.61 -5.75
N GLY A 82 -11.90 5.90 -4.80
CA GLY A 82 -11.90 6.31 -3.40
C GLY A 82 -10.49 6.37 -2.82
N ASN A 83 -9.66 5.36 -3.10
CA ASN A 83 -8.27 5.30 -2.68
C ASN A 83 -7.47 6.53 -3.14
N ALA A 84 -7.58 6.94 -4.39
CA ALA A 84 -6.86 8.11 -4.90
C ALA A 84 -7.28 9.40 -4.15
N VAL A 85 -8.58 9.58 -3.90
CA VAL A 85 -9.11 10.71 -3.11
C VAL A 85 -8.61 10.64 -1.67
N GLY A 86 -8.69 9.47 -1.03
CA GLY A 86 -8.23 9.25 0.34
C GLY A 86 -6.74 9.51 0.50
N GLN A 87 -5.90 8.97 -0.40
CA GLN A 87 -4.45 9.15 -0.36
C GLN A 87 -4.03 10.62 -0.41
N ILE A 88 -4.66 11.45 -1.24
CA ILE A 88 -4.35 12.88 -1.29
C ILE A 88 -4.90 13.60 -0.07
N SER A 89 -6.17 13.39 0.26
CA SER A 89 -6.86 14.13 1.32
C SER A 89 -6.24 13.87 2.70
N PHE A 90 -6.09 12.60 3.07
CA PHE A 90 -5.54 12.24 4.38
C PHE A 90 -4.03 12.50 4.47
N ALA A 91 -3.29 12.46 3.36
CA ALA A 91 -1.89 12.83 3.34
C ALA A 91 -1.69 14.32 3.67
N ILE A 92 -2.45 15.20 3.01
CA ILE A 92 -2.43 16.65 3.30
C ILE A 92 -2.88 16.93 4.74
N LEU A 93 -3.97 16.30 5.17
CA LEU A 93 -4.46 16.45 6.54
C LEU A 93 -3.45 15.93 7.57
N GLY A 94 -2.72 14.85 7.27
CA GLY A 94 -1.68 14.28 8.12
C GLY A 94 -0.48 15.23 8.30
N ASP A 95 -0.09 15.97 7.27
CA ASP A 95 0.97 16.98 7.37
C ASP A 95 0.51 18.27 8.06
N ILE A 96 -0.79 18.65 7.93
CA ILE A 96 -1.35 19.86 8.54
C ILE A 96 -1.76 19.64 10.00
N LEU A 97 -2.50 18.57 10.30
CA LEU A 97 -3.16 18.34 11.59
C LEU A 97 -2.40 17.40 12.52
N GLY A 98 -1.37 16.72 12.00
CA GLY A 98 -0.63 15.68 12.69
C GLY A 98 -1.11 14.26 12.38
N ARG A 99 -0.19 13.32 12.50
CA ARG A 99 -0.42 11.91 12.14
C ARG A 99 -1.42 11.27 13.10
N LYS A 100 -1.27 11.49 14.41
CA LYS A 100 -2.11 10.93 15.46
C LYS A 100 -3.60 11.27 15.31
N ARG A 101 -3.92 12.53 14.94
CA ARG A 101 -5.31 12.99 14.85
C ARG A 101 -6.06 12.33 13.69
N ILE A 102 -5.34 12.03 12.62
CA ILE A 102 -5.91 11.47 11.41
C ILE A 102 -5.95 9.94 11.50
N TYR A 103 -4.96 9.34 12.20
CA TYR A 103 -4.78 7.91 12.30
C TYR A 103 -5.90 7.25 13.10
N GLY A 104 -6.74 6.52 12.41
CA GLY A 104 -7.93 5.85 12.95
C GLY A 104 -9.25 6.39 12.38
N ILE A 105 -9.30 7.65 11.92
CA ILE A 105 -10.50 8.19 11.22
C ILE A 105 -10.68 7.44 9.90
N GLU A 106 -9.60 7.24 9.14
CA GLU A 106 -9.60 6.47 7.90
C GLU A 106 -10.13 5.05 8.11
N LEU A 107 -9.73 4.40 9.22
CA LEU A 107 -10.17 3.04 9.54
C LEU A 107 -11.68 3.00 9.87
N MET A 108 -12.23 4.03 10.52
CA MET A 108 -13.68 4.11 10.75
C MET A 108 -14.46 4.27 9.44
N VAL A 109 -13.94 5.07 8.49
CA VAL A 109 -14.52 5.21 7.15
C VAL A 109 -14.47 3.87 6.40
N LEU A 110 -13.35 3.14 6.51
CA LEU A 110 -13.19 1.80 5.94
C LEU A 110 -14.22 0.83 6.51
N ILE A 111 -14.35 0.74 7.84
CA ILE A 111 -15.30 -0.15 8.52
C ILE A 111 -16.74 0.14 8.04
N GLY A 112 -17.11 1.43 8.05
CA GLY A 112 -18.43 1.84 7.54
C GLY A 112 -18.66 1.42 6.10
N GLY A 113 -17.67 1.65 5.23
CA GLY A 113 -17.68 1.26 3.82
C GLY A 113 -17.81 -0.26 3.62
N ALA A 114 -17.05 -1.07 4.37
CA ALA A 114 -17.11 -2.53 4.30
C ALA A 114 -18.49 -3.08 4.70
N LEU A 115 -19.05 -2.58 5.83
CA LEU A 115 -20.38 -2.96 6.26
C LEU A 115 -21.44 -2.56 5.23
N LEU A 116 -21.37 -1.33 4.70
CA LEU A 116 -22.29 -0.85 3.67
C LEU A 116 -22.19 -1.65 2.37
N CYS A 117 -20.99 -2.13 1.99
CA CYS A 117 -20.82 -3.06 0.88
C CYS A 117 -21.56 -4.39 1.14
N GLY A 118 -21.48 -4.95 2.34
CA GLY A 118 -22.20 -6.17 2.72
C GLY A 118 -23.71 -5.98 2.74
N PHE A 119 -24.20 -4.80 3.17
CA PHE A 119 -25.62 -4.45 3.20
C PHE A 119 -26.12 -3.83 1.88
N ALA A 120 -25.27 -3.51 0.91
CA ALA A 120 -25.64 -2.94 -0.39
C ALA A 120 -26.62 -3.79 -1.21
N ALA A 121 -26.94 -4.89 -0.68
CA ALA A 121 -27.65 -5.99 -1.25
C ALA A 121 -29.17 -5.86 -1.35
N TRP A 122 -29.75 -4.76 -0.93
CA TRP A 122 -31.20 -4.63 -1.07
C TRP A 122 -31.51 -4.15 -2.50
N PRO A 123 -32.15 -4.98 -3.33
CA PRO A 123 -32.55 -4.52 -4.65
C PRO A 123 -33.61 -3.43 -4.49
N VAL A 124 -33.17 -2.18 -4.68
CA VAL A 124 -34.14 -1.11 -4.88
C VAL A 124 -34.87 -1.42 -6.20
N ASN A 125 -36.11 -1.83 -6.11
CA ASN A 125 -36.97 -2.19 -7.25
C ASN A 125 -36.58 -3.42 -8.10
N GLY A 126 -35.74 -4.34 -7.60
CA GLY A 126 -35.40 -5.58 -8.30
C GLY A 126 -34.45 -5.44 -9.49
N ASP A 127 -33.92 -4.25 -9.76
CA ASP A 127 -32.96 -4.04 -10.85
C ASP A 127 -31.51 -4.31 -10.39
N ALA A 128 -30.92 -5.35 -10.97
CA ALA A 128 -29.53 -5.74 -10.70
C ALA A 128 -28.49 -4.65 -11.02
N ASN A 129 -28.77 -3.75 -11.97
CA ASN A 129 -27.89 -2.63 -12.26
C ASN A 129 -27.83 -1.61 -11.11
N ASN A 130 -28.96 -1.38 -10.43
CA ASN A 130 -29.00 -0.51 -9.26
C ASN A 130 -28.16 -1.06 -8.11
N LEU A 131 -28.10 -2.38 -7.94
CA LEU A 131 -27.20 -3.03 -6.99
C LEU A 131 -25.72 -2.71 -7.32
N LEU A 132 -25.31 -2.86 -8.59
CA LEU A 132 -23.93 -2.59 -9.00
C LEU A 132 -23.54 -1.12 -8.78
N ILE A 133 -24.46 -0.18 -9.04
CA ILE A 133 -24.23 1.25 -8.78
C ILE A 133 -24.06 1.48 -7.27
N LEU A 134 -24.97 0.96 -6.46
CA LEU A 134 -24.93 1.13 -5.01
C LEU A 134 -23.68 0.50 -4.40
N LEU A 135 -23.32 -0.71 -4.83
CA LEU A 135 -22.08 -1.37 -4.42
C LEU A 135 -20.85 -0.54 -4.82
N SER A 136 -20.84 0.06 -6.01
CA SER A 136 -19.75 0.92 -6.46
C SER A 136 -19.62 2.18 -5.59
N ILE A 137 -20.73 2.80 -5.19
CA ILE A 137 -20.72 3.95 -4.27
C ILE A 137 -20.10 3.55 -2.91
N TRP A 138 -20.53 2.44 -2.34
CA TRP A 138 -20.00 2.00 -1.05
C TRP A 138 -18.53 1.54 -1.14
N ARG A 139 -18.14 0.93 -2.26
CA ARG A 139 -16.74 0.63 -2.53
C ARG A 139 -15.88 1.89 -2.71
N PHE A 140 -16.44 2.97 -3.24
CA PHE A 140 -15.75 4.26 -3.27
C PHE A 140 -15.52 4.78 -1.85
N VAL A 141 -16.55 4.76 -0.97
CA VAL A 141 -16.41 5.17 0.44
C VAL A 141 -15.38 4.31 1.16
N LEU A 142 -15.46 2.98 1.01
CA LEU A 142 -14.46 2.04 1.51
C LEU A 142 -13.05 2.41 1.04
N GLY A 143 -12.93 2.71 -0.25
CA GLY A 143 -11.67 3.13 -0.85
C GLY A 143 -11.09 4.41 -0.25
N VAL A 144 -11.92 5.39 0.09
CA VAL A 144 -11.46 6.62 0.77
C VAL A 144 -10.78 6.28 2.11
N GLY A 145 -11.35 5.36 2.89
CA GLY A 145 -10.74 4.87 4.13
C GLY A 145 -9.39 4.17 3.88
N ILE A 146 -9.37 3.20 2.96
CA ILE A 146 -8.15 2.48 2.56
C ILE A 146 -7.07 3.48 2.10
N GLY A 147 -7.45 4.47 1.28
CA GLY A 147 -6.52 5.47 0.77
C GLY A 147 -5.86 6.30 1.87
N GLY A 148 -6.61 6.61 2.93
CA GLY A 148 -6.08 7.36 4.08
C GLY A 148 -5.01 6.61 4.85
N ASP A 149 -5.11 5.30 4.95
CA ASP A 149 -4.15 4.46 5.70
C ASP A 149 -2.76 4.45 5.06
N TYR A 150 -2.66 4.42 3.73
CA TYR A 150 -1.39 4.30 3.01
C TYR A 150 -0.34 5.34 3.40
N PRO A 151 -0.56 6.66 3.24
CA PRO A 151 0.45 7.65 3.57
C PRO A 151 0.68 7.76 5.09
N VAL A 152 -0.38 7.67 5.89
CA VAL A 152 -0.28 7.90 7.35
C VAL A 152 0.48 6.76 8.02
N SER A 153 0.14 5.50 7.73
CA SER A 153 0.84 4.33 8.27
C SER A 153 2.29 4.24 7.78
N ALA A 154 2.56 4.57 6.50
CA ALA A 154 3.91 4.60 5.96
C ALA A 154 4.79 5.60 6.71
N VAL A 155 4.29 6.82 6.90
CA VAL A 155 5.01 7.90 7.57
C VAL A 155 5.20 7.59 9.05
N ILE A 156 4.16 7.16 9.77
CA ILE A 156 4.28 6.76 11.18
C ILE A 156 5.35 5.68 11.33
N THR A 157 5.31 4.64 10.49
CA THR A 157 6.28 3.55 10.55
C THR A 157 7.70 4.03 10.26
N SER A 158 7.89 4.92 9.27
CA SER A 158 9.20 5.46 8.91
C SER A 158 9.78 6.35 10.02
N GLU A 159 8.95 7.16 10.66
CA GLU A 159 9.34 8.13 11.68
C GLU A 159 9.68 7.49 13.03
N PHE A 160 9.12 6.32 13.36
CA PHE A 160 9.49 5.53 14.55
C PHE A 160 10.59 4.51 14.30
N ALA A 161 10.94 4.22 13.06
CA ALA A 161 11.92 3.20 12.73
C ALA A 161 13.36 3.68 12.94
N SER A 162 14.23 2.79 13.41
CA SER A 162 15.67 3.04 13.43
C SER A 162 16.25 3.04 12.01
N SER A 163 17.26 3.86 11.74
CA SER A 163 17.87 4.03 10.40
C SER A 163 18.32 2.70 9.78
N LYS A 164 18.91 1.80 10.58
CA LYS A 164 19.42 0.50 10.11
C LYS A 164 18.35 -0.50 9.70
N ARG A 165 17.11 -0.39 10.23
CA ARG A 165 16.02 -1.36 10.02
C ARG A 165 14.73 -0.70 9.51
N ARG A 166 14.81 0.54 9.04
CA ARG A 166 13.64 1.29 8.57
C ARG A 166 12.96 0.60 7.39
N GLY A 167 13.74 0.21 6.39
CA GLY A 167 13.21 -0.51 5.25
C GLY A 167 12.53 -1.83 5.64
N THR A 168 13.17 -2.63 6.50
CA THR A 168 12.57 -3.87 7.02
C THR A 168 11.26 -3.60 7.75
N MET A 169 11.17 -2.55 8.58
CA MET A 169 9.94 -2.23 9.31
C MET A 169 8.81 -1.82 8.36
N ILE A 170 9.07 -0.89 7.43
CA ILE A 170 8.07 -0.44 6.47
C ILE A 170 7.67 -1.61 5.54
N ALA A 171 8.64 -2.40 5.08
CA ALA A 171 8.37 -3.59 4.27
C ALA A 171 7.52 -4.63 5.01
N THR A 172 7.74 -4.84 6.31
CA THR A 172 6.96 -5.79 7.12
C THR A 172 5.51 -5.33 7.29
N VAL A 173 5.30 -4.04 7.55
CA VAL A 173 3.95 -3.45 7.60
C VAL A 173 3.24 -3.67 6.26
N PHE A 174 3.91 -3.37 5.16
CA PHE A 174 3.35 -3.54 3.82
C PHE A 174 3.14 -5.02 3.44
N ALA A 175 4.00 -5.93 3.91
CA ALA A 175 3.90 -7.38 3.68
C ALA A 175 2.62 -8.00 4.27
N MET A 176 1.98 -7.34 5.25
CA MET A 176 0.69 -7.80 5.79
C MET A 176 -0.42 -7.79 4.74
N GLN A 177 -0.26 -7.05 3.64
CA GLN A 177 -1.14 -7.13 2.47
C GLN A 177 -1.20 -8.55 1.88
N GLY A 178 -0.06 -9.23 1.81
CA GLY A 178 -0.02 -10.61 1.31
C GLY A 178 -0.94 -11.54 2.11
N PHE A 179 -0.97 -11.38 3.43
CA PHE A 179 -1.88 -12.15 4.28
C PHE A 179 -3.34 -11.74 4.11
N GLY A 180 -3.63 -10.46 3.88
CA GLY A 180 -5.00 -10.00 3.61
C GLY A 180 -5.54 -10.55 2.29
N ILE A 181 -4.71 -10.55 1.23
CA ILE A 181 -5.09 -11.09 -0.08
C ILE A 181 -5.41 -12.59 0.02
N ILE A 182 -4.54 -13.38 0.69
CA ILE A 182 -4.79 -14.81 0.85
C ILE A 182 -5.99 -15.08 1.77
N ALA A 183 -6.20 -14.25 2.81
CA ALA A 183 -7.36 -14.35 3.67
C ALA A 183 -8.67 -14.18 2.88
N GLY A 184 -8.71 -13.28 1.88
CA GLY A 184 -9.85 -13.14 0.97
C GLY A 184 -10.15 -14.41 0.19
N ALA A 185 -9.12 -15.06 -0.36
CA ALA A 185 -9.28 -16.32 -1.08
C ALA A 185 -9.70 -17.48 -0.14
N VAL A 186 -9.11 -17.58 1.04
CA VAL A 186 -9.46 -18.59 2.05
C VAL A 186 -10.89 -18.39 2.54
N MET A 187 -11.31 -17.16 2.81
CA MET A 187 -12.69 -16.86 3.20
C MET A 187 -13.69 -17.22 2.10
N ALA A 188 -13.36 -16.98 0.82
CA ALA A 188 -14.19 -17.41 -0.29
C ALA A 188 -14.37 -18.93 -0.33
N ILE A 189 -13.29 -19.69 -0.11
CA ILE A 189 -13.32 -21.15 -0.01
C ILE A 189 -14.20 -21.60 1.17
N ILE A 190 -14.03 -21.00 2.36
CA ILE A 190 -14.82 -21.33 3.55
C ILE A 190 -16.30 -21.08 3.33
N VAL A 191 -16.66 -19.91 2.81
CA VAL A 191 -18.05 -19.52 2.58
C VAL A 191 -18.70 -20.39 1.51
N LEU A 192 -17.99 -20.71 0.41
CA LEU A 192 -18.48 -21.63 -0.62
C LEU A 192 -18.65 -23.05 -0.08
N ALA A 193 -17.71 -23.54 0.74
CA ALA A 193 -17.83 -24.85 1.37
C ALA A 193 -19.05 -24.93 2.29
N ALA A 194 -19.29 -23.89 3.09
CA ALA A 194 -20.44 -23.81 3.99
C ALA A 194 -21.78 -23.70 3.24
N ALA A 195 -21.78 -23.05 2.07
CA ALA A 195 -22.99 -22.88 1.25
C ALA A 195 -23.20 -23.99 0.20
N LYS A 196 -22.33 -25.01 0.16
CA LYS A 196 -22.31 -26.02 -0.92
C LYS A 196 -23.70 -26.65 -1.16
N ASP A 197 -24.29 -27.23 -0.12
CA ASP A 197 -25.56 -27.94 -0.25
C ASP A 197 -26.68 -26.99 -0.70
N SER A 198 -26.72 -25.78 -0.14
CA SER A 198 -27.66 -24.73 -0.55
C SER A 198 -27.50 -24.31 -2.01
N ILE A 199 -26.25 -24.21 -2.51
CA ILE A 199 -25.96 -23.89 -3.92
C ILE A 199 -26.40 -25.05 -4.82
N LEU A 200 -26.20 -26.29 -4.41
CA LEU A 200 -26.60 -27.47 -5.19
C LEU A 200 -28.13 -27.60 -5.29
N GLU A 201 -28.87 -27.29 -4.22
CA GLU A 201 -30.31 -27.35 -4.17
C GLU A 201 -30.98 -26.14 -4.83
N ASN A 202 -30.58 -24.92 -4.45
CA ASN A 202 -31.25 -23.68 -4.81
C ASN A 202 -30.53 -22.87 -5.92
N GLY A 203 -29.37 -23.34 -6.37
CA GLY A 203 -28.61 -22.69 -7.44
C GLY A 203 -27.99 -21.35 -7.03
N ALA A 204 -27.92 -20.44 -8.00
CA ALA A 204 -27.26 -19.15 -7.88
C ALA A 204 -27.86 -18.21 -6.83
N SER A 205 -29.14 -18.38 -6.44
CA SER A 205 -29.79 -17.54 -5.41
C SER A 205 -29.14 -17.63 -4.03
N SER A 206 -28.42 -18.74 -3.75
CA SER A 206 -27.68 -18.93 -2.50
C SER A 206 -26.39 -18.11 -2.44
N LEU A 207 -25.88 -17.62 -3.58
CA LEU A 207 -24.63 -16.86 -3.66
C LEU A 207 -24.73 -15.47 -3.02
N GLY A 208 -25.94 -14.95 -2.86
CA GLY A 208 -26.18 -13.68 -2.21
C GLY A 208 -25.63 -13.60 -0.79
N TYR A 209 -25.76 -14.64 0.00
CA TYR A 209 -25.15 -14.69 1.33
C TYR A 209 -23.62 -14.82 1.26
N CYS A 210 -23.12 -15.51 0.25
CA CYS A 210 -21.68 -15.73 0.10
C CYS A 210 -20.92 -14.42 -0.13
N TRP A 211 -21.24 -13.66 -1.16
CA TRP A 211 -20.50 -12.44 -1.48
C TRP A 211 -20.73 -11.32 -0.44
N ARG A 212 -21.91 -11.26 0.19
CA ARG A 212 -22.18 -10.30 1.27
C ARG A 212 -21.36 -10.58 2.51
N THR A 213 -21.24 -11.85 2.89
CA THR A 213 -20.37 -12.28 3.99
C THR A 213 -18.92 -11.92 3.70
N LEU A 214 -18.46 -12.14 2.46
CA LEU A 214 -17.12 -11.74 2.05
C LEU A 214 -16.91 -10.21 2.16
N ALA A 215 -17.88 -9.42 1.71
CA ALA A 215 -17.78 -7.97 1.78
C ALA A 215 -17.78 -7.42 3.21
N ALA A 216 -18.60 -7.98 4.11
CA ALA A 216 -18.73 -7.52 5.49
C ALA A 216 -17.59 -8.00 6.40
N PHE A 217 -16.96 -9.12 6.07
CA PHE A 217 -15.93 -9.74 6.94
C PHE A 217 -14.75 -8.83 7.20
N GLY A 218 -14.35 -7.98 6.24
CA GLY A 218 -13.25 -7.02 6.40
C GLY A 218 -13.44 -6.07 7.60
N ALA A 219 -14.68 -5.75 7.97
CA ALA A 219 -14.96 -4.92 9.14
C ALA A 219 -14.53 -5.56 10.47
N ILE A 220 -14.47 -6.89 10.59
CA ILE A 220 -14.16 -7.59 11.85
C ILE A 220 -12.71 -7.32 12.29
N PRO A 221 -11.67 -7.65 11.50
CA PRO A 221 -10.29 -7.35 11.88
C PRO A 221 -10.03 -5.83 11.96
N ALA A 222 -10.73 -5.02 11.16
CA ALA A 222 -10.66 -3.56 11.25
C ALA A 222 -11.11 -3.03 12.61
N LEU A 223 -12.25 -3.49 13.11
CA LEU A 223 -12.77 -3.12 14.45
C LEU A 223 -11.77 -3.47 15.56
N ALA A 224 -11.12 -4.63 15.48
CA ALA A 224 -10.09 -5.02 16.43
C ALA A 224 -8.86 -4.08 16.38
N ALA A 225 -8.52 -3.54 15.21
CA ALA A 225 -7.38 -2.65 15.02
C ALA A 225 -7.63 -1.22 15.54
N VAL A 226 -8.87 -0.70 15.52
CA VAL A 226 -9.21 0.68 15.93
C VAL A 226 -8.67 1.01 17.32
N TYR A 227 -8.91 0.13 18.29
CA TYR A 227 -8.49 0.37 19.69
C TYR A 227 -6.99 0.63 19.83
N TRP A 228 -6.16 -0.12 19.10
CA TRP A 228 -4.71 0.02 19.18
C TRP A 228 -4.21 1.23 18.41
N ARG A 229 -4.85 1.58 17.29
CA ARG A 229 -4.50 2.78 16.50
C ARG A 229 -4.75 4.07 17.28
N LEU A 230 -5.87 4.18 17.96
CA LEU A 230 -6.20 5.37 18.76
C LEU A 230 -5.23 5.60 19.93
N LYS A 231 -4.42 4.59 20.32
CA LYS A 231 -3.43 4.68 21.39
C LYS A 231 -2.00 5.01 20.94
N ILE A 232 -1.77 5.14 19.63
CA ILE A 232 -0.44 5.55 19.13
C ILE A 232 -0.19 7.01 19.50
N PRO A 233 0.99 7.35 20.07
CA PRO A 233 1.36 8.74 20.31
C PRO A 233 1.63 9.49 19.00
N GLU A 234 1.67 10.81 19.03
CA GLU A 234 2.17 11.60 17.90
C GLU A 234 3.64 11.24 17.61
N THR A 235 4.05 11.40 16.35
CA THR A 235 5.43 11.06 15.99
C THR A 235 6.42 12.10 16.51
N PRO A 236 7.56 11.69 17.09
CA PRO A 236 8.54 12.61 17.65
C PRO A 236 9.02 13.65 16.61
N ARG A 237 9.24 13.20 15.36
CA ARG A 237 9.70 14.08 14.29
C ARG A 237 8.67 15.18 13.94
N TYR A 238 7.39 14.84 13.88
CA TYR A 238 6.35 15.83 13.63
C TYR A 238 6.25 16.83 14.77
N ALA A 239 6.28 16.37 16.01
CA ALA A 239 6.23 17.24 17.17
C ALA A 239 7.41 18.24 17.18
N MET A 240 8.62 17.80 16.89
CA MET A 240 9.82 18.64 16.90
C MET A 240 9.95 19.51 15.64
N ASP A 241 9.75 18.95 14.44
CA ASP A 241 10.06 19.60 13.16
C ASP A 241 8.93 20.52 12.66
N VAL A 242 7.68 20.19 12.99
CA VAL A 242 6.50 20.90 12.49
C VAL A 242 5.85 21.75 13.57
N LEU A 243 5.68 21.18 14.78
CA LEU A 243 5.07 21.91 15.90
C LEU A 243 6.08 22.74 16.70
N GLY A 244 7.39 22.49 16.55
CA GLY A 244 8.43 23.12 17.36
C GLY A 244 8.39 22.71 18.84
N ASP A 245 7.62 21.67 19.19
CA ASP A 245 7.46 21.16 20.55
C ASP A 245 8.46 20.02 20.82
N THR A 246 9.65 20.41 21.28
CA THR A 246 10.71 19.44 21.58
C THR A 246 10.38 18.61 22.84
N GLU A 247 9.58 19.14 23.78
CA GLU A 247 9.16 18.41 24.97
C GLU A 247 8.20 17.27 24.60
N GLU A 248 7.17 17.53 23.82
CA GLU A 248 6.24 16.48 23.37
C GLU A 248 6.95 15.44 22.52
N GLY A 249 7.86 15.86 21.63
CA GLY A 249 8.68 14.95 20.83
C GLY A 249 9.55 14.03 21.67
N ALA A 250 10.22 14.55 22.70
CA ALA A 250 11.02 13.75 23.63
C ALA A 250 10.16 12.76 24.44
N ARG A 251 8.99 13.21 24.90
CA ARG A 251 8.02 12.32 25.59
C ARG A 251 7.54 11.18 24.67
N ALA A 252 7.20 11.50 23.45
CA ALA A 252 6.76 10.49 22.46
C ALA A 252 7.87 9.48 22.16
N ALA A 253 9.13 9.94 22.03
CA ALA A 253 10.28 9.06 21.85
C ALA A 253 10.51 8.15 23.06
N ASN A 254 10.48 8.68 24.30
CA ASN A 254 10.59 7.89 25.52
C ASN A 254 9.46 6.87 25.65
N GLN A 255 8.23 7.28 25.41
CA GLN A 255 7.07 6.38 25.44
C GLN A 255 7.22 5.24 24.43
N PHE A 256 7.70 5.53 23.23
CA PHE A 256 7.93 4.52 22.20
C PHE A 256 9.07 3.56 22.56
N LEU A 257 10.20 4.11 23.04
CA LEU A 257 11.36 3.31 23.42
C LEU A 257 11.17 2.57 24.74
N ALA A 258 10.08 2.84 25.47
CA ALA A 258 9.85 2.37 26.84
C ALA A 258 11.09 2.63 27.74
N SER A 259 11.65 3.84 27.66
CA SER A 259 12.85 4.24 28.37
C SER A 259 12.75 5.71 28.78
N ASP A 260 13.27 6.06 29.96
CA ASP A 260 13.38 7.44 30.44
C ASP A 260 14.77 8.04 30.13
N LYS A 261 15.40 7.58 29.04
CA LYS A 261 16.78 8.01 28.69
C LYS A 261 16.87 9.43 28.20
N ILE A 262 15.77 9.97 27.64
CA ILE A 262 15.72 11.33 27.16
C ILE A 262 15.11 12.17 28.29
N THR A 263 15.94 13.00 28.93
CA THR A 263 15.52 13.87 30.03
C THR A 263 14.60 14.96 29.47
N THR A 264 13.34 15.00 29.90
CA THR A 264 12.32 15.92 29.36
C THR A 264 12.36 17.31 30.01
N ASP A 265 12.95 17.44 31.18
CA ASP A 265 12.93 18.68 31.98
C ASP A 265 13.71 19.86 31.37
N MET A 266 14.51 19.59 30.32
CA MET A 266 15.32 20.60 29.62
C MET A 266 14.77 20.99 28.25
N TYR A 267 13.60 20.49 27.87
CA TYR A 267 13.03 20.69 26.53
C TYR A 267 12.02 21.86 26.51
N VAL A 268 11.91 22.54 25.38
CA VAL A 268 11.05 23.70 25.20
C VAL A 268 9.69 23.26 24.65
N LYS A 269 8.63 23.76 25.30
CA LYS A 269 7.26 23.60 24.79
C LYS A 269 7.02 24.59 23.65
N GLY A 270 6.59 24.09 22.51
CA GLY A 270 6.25 24.93 21.35
C GLY A 270 5.01 25.79 21.63
N ASP A 271 4.99 26.99 21.08
CA ASP A 271 3.89 27.97 21.25
C ASP A 271 2.58 27.56 20.56
N GLY A 272 2.59 26.56 19.69
CA GLY A 272 1.40 25.97 19.04
C GLY A 272 0.55 26.93 18.19
N LYS A 273 1.02 28.16 17.96
CA LYS A 273 0.23 29.26 17.40
C LYS A 273 0.50 29.64 15.96
N THR A 274 1.31 28.87 15.25
CA THR A 274 1.60 29.17 13.83
C THR A 274 0.48 28.65 12.93
N GLY A 275 0.11 29.40 11.90
CA GLY A 275 -0.91 29.03 10.92
C GLY A 275 -0.49 27.75 10.16
N PHE A 276 -0.93 26.59 10.64
CA PHE A 276 -0.53 25.27 10.12
C PHE A 276 -0.64 25.18 8.61
N PHE A 277 -1.70 25.74 8.03
CA PHE A 277 -1.92 25.70 6.59
C PHE A 277 -0.92 26.59 5.81
N GLU A 278 -0.60 27.77 6.35
CA GLU A 278 0.35 28.69 5.74
C GLU A 278 1.76 28.09 5.74
N ASN A 279 2.18 27.52 6.87
CA ASN A 279 3.47 26.85 7.00
C ASN A 279 3.58 25.64 6.07
N PHE A 280 2.53 24.82 5.97
CA PHE A 280 2.48 23.70 5.03
C PHE A 280 2.60 24.19 3.58
N SER A 281 1.81 25.19 3.20
CA SER A 281 1.83 25.75 1.83
C SER A 281 3.20 26.34 1.48
N TYR A 282 3.83 27.01 2.42
CA TYR A 282 5.19 27.53 2.26
C TYR A 282 6.21 26.41 2.09
N SER A 283 6.21 25.43 2.98
CA SER A 283 7.13 24.28 2.93
C SER A 283 6.97 23.48 1.64
N PHE A 284 5.72 23.21 1.22
CA PHE A 284 5.41 22.50 -0.01
C PHE A 284 5.94 23.23 -1.25
N LYS A 285 5.63 24.53 -1.38
CA LYS A 285 6.10 25.33 -2.50
C LYS A 285 7.62 25.46 -2.52
N THR A 286 8.24 25.74 -1.38
CA THR A 286 9.69 25.92 -1.29
C THR A 286 10.44 24.64 -1.65
N TYR A 287 9.95 23.48 -1.20
CA TYR A 287 10.60 22.21 -1.47
C TYR A 287 10.42 21.77 -2.92
N PHE A 288 9.20 21.74 -3.43
CA PHE A 288 8.92 21.23 -4.78
C PHE A 288 9.13 22.25 -5.91
N ASN A 289 9.40 23.53 -5.61
CA ASN A 289 9.83 24.49 -6.62
C ASN A 289 11.25 24.20 -7.16
N LYS A 290 12.06 23.45 -6.42
CA LYS A 290 13.37 22.97 -6.90
C LYS A 290 13.17 21.76 -7.81
N TRP A 291 13.69 21.85 -9.06
CA TRP A 291 13.56 20.76 -10.05
C TRP A 291 14.14 19.43 -9.54
N ALA A 292 15.25 19.44 -8.81
CA ALA A 292 15.86 18.25 -8.24
C ALA A 292 14.88 17.47 -7.34
N ASN A 293 14.09 18.16 -6.51
CA ASN A 293 13.09 17.56 -5.63
C ASN A 293 11.82 17.14 -6.38
N LEU A 294 11.35 17.99 -7.30
CA LEU A 294 10.19 17.68 -8.14
C LEU A 294 10.45 16.46 -9.02
N LYS A 295 11.65 16.33 -9.57
CA LYS A 295 12.08 15.16 -10.36
C LYS A 295 11.93 13.86 -9.57
N VAL A 296 12.26 13.86 -8.27
CA VAL A 296 12.09 12.68 -7.41
C VAL A 296 10.63 12.37 -7.17
N LEU A 297 9.78 13.38 -6.93
CA LEU A 297 8.34 13.18 -6.81
C LEU A 297 7.75 12.57 -8.08
N ILE A 298 8.13 13.10 -9.24
CA ILE A 298 7.69 12.56 -10.55
C ILE A 298 8.19 11.13 -10.73
N GLY A 299 9.45 10.83 -10.36
CA GLY A 299 10.02 9.48 -10.40
C GLY A 299 9.24 8.48 -9.54
N CYS A 300 8.93 8.84 -8.29
CA CYS A 300 8.14 8.03 -7.38
C CYS A 300 6.71 7.83 -7.91
N ALA A 301 6.05 8.91 -8.34
CA ALA A 301 4.68 8.88 -8.85
C ALA A 301 4.56 8.05 -10.14
N ALA A 302 5.46 8.27 -11.10
CA ALA A 302 5.43 7.54 -12.37
C ALA A 302 5.79 6.05 -12.20
N ALA A 303 6.80 5.74 -11.38
CA ALA A 303 7.13 4.34 -11.09
C ALA A 303 5.95 3.60 -10.47
N TRP A 304 5.24 4.23 -9.53
CA TRP A 304 4.04 3.65 -8.92
C TRP A 304 2.86 3.55 -9.90
N PHE A 305 2.65 4.58 -10.72
CA PHE A 305 1.62 4.56 -11.76
C PHE A 305 1.78 3.36 -12.72
N PHE A 306 2.97 3.17 -13.27
CA PHE A 306 3.23 2.07 -14.20
C PHE A 306 3.22 0.70 -13.52
N LEU A 307 3.66 0.62 -12.26
CA LEU A 307 3.52 -0.57 -11.44
C LEU A 307 2.06 -0.98 -11.31
N ASP A 308 1.20 -0.06 -10.85
CA ASP A 308 -0.18 -0.39 -10.49
C ASP A 308 -1.02 -0.81 -11.71
N ILE A 309 -0.67 -0.39 -12.93
CA ILE A 309 -1.28 -0.91 -14.14
C ILE A 309 -1.08 -2.44 -14.24
N GLY A 310 0.15 -2.92 -14.06
CA GLY A 310 0.44 -4.36 -14.09
C GLY A 310 -0.08 -5.09 -12.85
N TYR A 311 0.18 -4.56 -11.67
CA TYR A 311 -0.16 -5.21 -10.40
C TYR A 311 -1.67 -5.34 -10.18
N TYR A 312 -2.43 -4.24 -10.31
CA TYR A 312 -3.90 -4.29 -10.18
C TYR A 312 -4.56 -4.97 -11.38
N GLY A 313 -3.99 -4.80 -12.59
CA GLY A 313 -4.45 -5.52 -13.77
C GLY A 313 -4.42 -7.04 -13.61
N THR A 314 -3.37 -7.55 -13.00
CA THR A 314 -3.26 -8.99 -12.68
C THR A 314 -4.06 -9.37 -11.44
N SER A 315 -3.83 -8.71 -10.30
CA SER A 315 -4.34 -9.16 -8.99
C SER A 315 -5.86 -9.05 -8.85
N LEU A 316 -6.51 -8.00 -9.39
CA LEU A 316 -7.97 -7.87 -9.42
C LEU A 316 -8.65 -8.83 -10.40
N ASN A 317 -7.92 -9.33 -11.38
CA ASN A 317 -8.46 -10.15 -12.46
C ASN A 317 -7.93 -11.59 -12.45
N THR A 318 -7.29 -12.05 -11.37
CA THR A 318 -6.76 -13.42 -11.27
C THR A 318 -7.83 -14.47 -11.59
N SER A 319 -9.06 -14.33 -11.08
CA SER A 319 -10.17 -15.24 -11.38
C SER A 319 -10.55 -15.22 -12.87
N VAL A 320 -10.50 -14.06 -13.52
CA VAL A 320 -10.76 -13.92 -14.97
C VAL A 320 -9.62 -14.53 -15.79
N VAL A 321 -8.37 -14.35 -15.34
CA VAL A 321 -7.21 -14.98 -15.98
C VAL A 321 -7.31 -16.49 -15.93
N LEU A 322 -7.65 -17.06 -14.77
CA LEU A 322 -7.87 -18.50 -14.61
C LEU A 322 -8.96 -19.03 -15.55
N GLU A 323 -10.06 -18.29 -15.73
CA GLU A 323 -11.12 -18.59 -16.70
C GLU A 323 -10.57 -18.58 -18.15
N ILE A 324 -9.83 -17.55 -18.53
CA ILE A 324 -9.30 -17.40 -19.90
C ILE A 324 -8.36 -18.53 -20.29
N ILE A 325 -7.52 -18.99 -19.36
CA ILE A 325 -6.59 -20.10 -19.60
C ILE A 325 -7.24 -21.48 -19.43
N GLY A 326 -8.51 -21.54 -19.02
CA GLY A 326 -9.25 -22.79 -18.82
C GLY A 326 -8.84 -23.57 -17.57
N TYR A 327 -8.23 -22.91 -16.58
CA TYR A 327 -7.83 -23.56 -15.33
C TYR A 327 -9.04 -24.09 -14.56
N GLY A 328 -9.07 -25.42 -14.35
CA GLY A 328 -10.14 -26.04 -13.58
C GLY A 328 -11.54 -25.86 -14.17
N SER A 329 -11.66 -25.70 -15.50
CA SER A 329 -12.95 -25.60 -16.18
C SER A 329 -13.84 -26.80 -15.81
N PRO A 330 -15.04 -26.58 -15.22
CA PRO A 330 -15.87 -27.67 -14.75
C PRO A 330 -16.46 -28.47 -15.92
N SER A 331 -16.41 -29.79 -15.82
CA SER A 331 -17.12 -30.72 -16.72
C SER A 331 -18.58 -30.95 -16.29
N SER A 332 -18.94 -30.53 -15.08
CA SER A 332 -20.27 -30.62 -14.50
C SER A 332 -21.29 -29.68 -15.16
N THR A 333 -22.57 -29.93 -14.94
CA THR A 333 -23.68 -29.17 -15.49
C THR A 333 -24.60 -28.66 -14.37
N GLY A 334 -25.49 -27.70 -14.67
CA GLY A 334 -26.45 -27.16 -13.70
C GLY A 334 -25.78 -26.47 -12.51
N ASN A 335 -26.36 -26.63 -11.32
CA ASN A 335 -25.91 -25.98 -10.10
C ASN A 335 -24.51 -26.46 -9.67
N GLN A 336 -24.15 -27.71 -9.93
CA GLN A 336 -22.81 -28.25 -9.67
C GLN A 336 -21.75 -27.46 -10.45
N LYS A 337 -22.03 -27.06 -11.69
CA LYS A 337 -21.10 -26.25 -12.50
C LYS A 337 -20.83 -24.90 -11.87
N ILE A 338 -21.86 -24.24 -11.30
CA ILE A 338 -21.70 -22.95 -10.63
C ILE A 338 -20.76 -23.08 -9.43
N TYR A 339 -21.00 -24.12 -8.61
CA TYR A 339 -20.16 -24.38 -7.44
C TYR A 339 -18.70 -24.69 -7.85
N ASP A 340 -18.51 -25.60 -8.78
CA ASP A 340 -17.16 -26.04 -9.20
C ASP A 340 -16.38 -24.89 -9.84
N ASP A 341 -17.01 -24.02 -10.64
CA ASP A 341 -16.37 -22.86 -11.26
C ASP A 341 -15.88 -21.87 -10.19
N LEU A 342 -16.75 -21.49 -9.24
CA LEU A 342 -16.40 -20.56 -8.17
C LEU A 342 -15.36 -21.14 -7.22
N TRP A 343 -15.46 -22.43 -6.91
CA TRP A 343 -14.48 -23.16 -6.09
C TRP A 343 -13.10 -23.18 -6.74
N ASN A 344 -13.01 -23.58 -8.00
CA ASN A 344 -11.75 -23.67 -8.73
C ASN A 344 -11.07 -22.29 -8.86
N ARG A 345 -11.83 -21.23 -9.11
CA ARG A 345 -11.31 -19.86 -9.15
C ARG A 345 -10.77 -19.42 -7.79
N SER A 346 -11.46 -19.75 -6.71
CA SER A 346 -11.02 -19.40 -5.35
C SER A 346 -9.76 -20.15 -4.95
N VAL A 347 -9.71 -21.46 -5.21
CA VAL A 347 -8.53 -22.31 -4.95
C VAL A 347 -7.34 -21.87 -5.82
N GLY A 348 -7.55 -21.64 -7.11
CA GLY A 348 -6.49 -21.18 -8.01
C GLY A 348 -5.93 -19.81 -7.57
N THR A 349 -6.80 -18.89 -7.14
CA THR A 349 -6.38 -17.61 -6.59
C THR A 349 -5.55 -17.78 -5.30
N ALA A 350 -5.96 -18.68 -4.41
CA ALA A 350 -5.22 -19.00 -3.19
C ALA A 350 -3.83 -19.57 -3.50
N ILE A 351 -3.73 -20.49 -4.46
CA ILE A 351 -2.46 -21.11 -4.88
C ILE A 351 -1.50 -20.05 -5.43
N ILE A 352 -1.96 -19.19 -6.35
CA ILE A 352 -1.14 -18.15 -6.96
C ILE A 352 -0.61 -17.18 -5.88
N ASN A 353 -1.47 -16.75 -4.95
CA ASN A 353 -1.08 -15.82 -3.90
C ASN A 353 -0.13 -16.48 -2.88
N LEU A 354 -0.34 -17.73 -2.52
CA LEU A 354 0.53 -18.47 -1.61
C LEU A 354 1.89 -18.78 -2.24
N ALA A 355 1.93 -19.08 -3.53
CA ALA A 355 3.17 -19.39 -4.25
C ALA A 355 3.95 -18.13 -4.65
N GLY A 356 3.28 -17.04 -4.95
CA GLY A 356 3.90 -15.82 -5.48
C GLY A 356 3.84 -14.62 -4.52
N THR A 357 2.64 -14.11 -4.25
CA THR A 357 2.44 -12.84 -3.53
C THR A 357 3.06 -12.85 -2.13
N VAL A 358 2.71 -13.84 -1.31
CA VAL A 358 3.20 -13.91 0.09
C VAL A 358 4.71 -14.08 0.16
N PRO A 359 5.34 -15.05 -0.53
CA PRO A 359 6.79 -15.17 -0.50
C PRO A 359 7.50 -13.92 -1.01
N GLY A 360 7.01 -13.29 -2.09
CA GLY A 360 7.60 -12.08 -2.65
C GLY A 360 7.74 -10.95 -1.64
N TYR A 361 6.71 -10.69 -0.83
CA TYR A 361 6.78 -9.71 0.24
C TYR A 361 7.87 -10.04 1.27
N TRP A 362 7.96 -11.30 1.72
CA TRP A 362 8.93 -11.69 2.75
C TRP A 362 10.37 -11.69 2.23
N PHE A 363 10.58 -11.95 0.93
CA PHE A 363 11.88 -11.74 0.31
C PHE A 363 12.26 -10.24 0.33
N THR A 364 11.34 -9.33 0.06
CA THR A 364 11.61 -7.89 0.21
C THR A 364 11.96 -7.54 1.65
N VAL A 365 11.20 -8.01 2.63
CA VAL A 365 11.49 -7.77 4.07
C VAL A 365 12.92 -8.19 4.43
N TYR A 366 13.38 -9.33 3.91
CA TYR A 366 14.72 -9.84 4.20
C TYR A 366 15.85 -9.07 3.47
N PHE A 367 15.61 -8.65 2.22
CA PHE A 367 16.67 -8.09 1.39
C PHE A 367 16.71 -6.55 1.35
N VAL A 368 15.65 -5.85 1.72
CA VAL A 368 15.50 -4.40 1.51
C VAL A 368 16.59 -3.55 2.20
N ASP A 369 17.00 -3.92 3.41
CA ASP A 369 18.09 -3.24 4.11
C ASP A 369 19.47 -3.82 3.77
N LYS A 370 19.54 -4.96 3.06
CA LYS A 370 20.79 -5.57 2.60
C LYS A 370 21.20 -5.10 1.22
N TRP A 371 20.27 -5.16 0.25
CA TRP A 371 20.53 -4.78 -1.15
C TRP A 371 20.26 -3.29 -1.39
N GLY A 372 19.27 -2.72 -0.71
CA GLY A 372 18.76 -1.37 -0.97
C GLY A 372 17.44 -1.40 -1.71
N ARG A 373 16.78 -0.24 -1.73
CA ARG A 373 15.44 -0.10 -2.31
C ARG A 373 15.50 -0.05 -3.83
N LYS A 374 16.42 0.75 -4.35
CA LYS A 374 16.57 0.98 -5.78
C LYS A 374 17.02 -0.26 -6.56
N PRO A 375 18.02 -1.07 -6.12
CA PRO A 375 18.37 -2.32 -6.78
C PRO A 375 17.20 -3.32 -6.83
N ILE A 376 16.41 -3.45 -5.75
CA ILE A 376 15.25 -4.32 -5.71
C ILE A 376 14.17 -3.83 -6.70
N GLN A 377 13.94 -2.53 -6.78
CA GLN A 377 12.99 -1.94 -7.73
C GLN A 377 13.40 -2.19 -9.19
N TYR A 378 14.68 -2.00 -9.52
CA TYR A 378 15.21 -2.27 -10.86
C TYR A 378 15.09 -3.74 -11.24
N MET A 379 15.54 -4.63 -10.36
CA MET A 379 15.45 -6.08 -10.56
C MET A 379 14.00 -6.49 -10.82
N GLY A 380 13.07 -6.07 -9.95
CA GLY A 380 11.66 -6.42 -10.08
C GLY A 380 11.05 -5.95 -11.40
N PHE A 381 11.21 -4.67 -11.77
CA PHE A 381 10.69 -4.15 -13.04
C PHE A 381 11.32 -4.84 -14.26
N ALA A 382 12.64 -5.09 -14.24
CA ALA A 382 13.32 -5.76 -15.35
C ALA A 382 12.82 -7.20 -15.54
N LEU A 383 12.73 -7.97 -14.44
CA LEU A 383 12.25 -9.36 -14.51
C LEU A 383 10.77 -9.44 -14.89
N LEU A 384 9.91 -8.53 -14.39
CA LEU A 384 8.51 -8.44 -14.79
C LEU A 384 8.37 -8.12 -16.28
N THR A 385 9.17 -7.18 -16.79
CA THR A 385 9.18 -6.84 -18.22
C THR A 385 9.48 -8.09 -19.08
N LEU A 386 10.55 -8.80 -18.74
CA LEU A 386 10.94 -10.01 -19.47
C LEU A 386 9.90 -11.13 -19.34
N LEU A 387 9.35 -11.32 -18.14
CA LEU A 387 8.38 -12.37 -17.86
C LEU A 387 7.07 -12.14 -18.60
N PHE A 388 6.51 -10.92 -18.56
CA PHE A 388 5.30 -10.60 -19.30
C PHE A 388 5.51 -10.63 -20.81
N LEU A 389 6.68 -10.20 -21.29
CA LEU A 389 7.02 -10.29 -22.70
C LEU A 389 7.10 -11.76 -23.16
N PHE A 390 7.74 -12.63 -22.38
CA PHE A 390 7.79 -14.07 -22.67
C PHE A 390 6.39 -14.70 -22.68
N MET A 391 5.59 -14.43 -21.62
CA MET A 391 4.20 -14.92 -21.56
C MET A 391 3.35 -14.41 -22.73
N ALA A 392 3.59 -13.19 -23.21
CA ALA A 392 2.87 -12.63 -24.35
C ALA A 392 3.26 -13.31 -25.67
N ILE A 393 4.56 -13.53 -25.88
CA ILE A 393 5.07 -14.18 -27.11
C ILE A 393 4.51 -15.59 -27.22
N PHE A 394 4.64 -16.38 -26.17
CA PHE A 394 4.28 -17.80 -26.11
C PHE A 394 2.88 -18.05 -25.54
N PHE A 395 1.98 -17.06 -25.59
CA PHE A 395 0.67 -17.16 -24.94
C PHE A 395 -0.16 -18.35 -25.44
N ASN A 396 -0.18 -18.58 -26.75
CA ASN A 396 -1.01 -19.64 -27.35
C ASN A 396 -0.49 -21.03 -26.91
N GLU A 397 0.81 -21.25 -26.99
CA GLU A 397 1.46 -22.50 -26.60
C GLU A 397 1.28 -22.77 -25.10
N LEU A 398 1.47 -21.74 -24.27
CA LEU A 398 1.26 -21.83 -22.82
C LEU A 398 -0.20 -22.15 -22.45
N LYS A 399 -1.15 -21.61 -23.21
CA LYS A 399 -2.57 -21.84 -22.96
C LYS A 399 -3.01 -23.25 -23.39
N THR A 400 -2.56 -23.73 -24.57
CA THR A 400 -3.02 -25.01 -25.14
C THR A 400 -2.24 -26.21 -24.60
N ASP A 401 -0.92 -26.10 -24.52
CA ASP A 401 -0.06 -27.24 -24.27
C ASP A 401 0.39 -27.35 -22.81
N SER A 402 0.36 -26.22 -22.05
CA SER A 402 0.96 -26.20 -20.71
C SER A 402 0.34 -25.13 -19.79
N THR A 403 -0.97 -25.22 -19.56
CA THR A 403 -1.69 -24.31 -18.61
C THR A 403 -0.99 -24.25 -17.23
N ALA A 404 -0.43 -25.36 -16.74
CA ALA A 404 0.31 -25.39 -15.49
C ALA A 404 1.55 -24.49 -15.52
N VAL A 405 2.29 -24.47 -16.64
CA VAL A 405 3.45 -23.59 -16.81
C VAL A 405 3.01 -22.12 -16.81
N PHE A 406 1.88 -21.82 -17.44
CA PHE A 406 1.32 -20.46 -17.38
C PHE A 406 1.04 -20.03 -15.93
N VAL A 407 0.39 -20.87 -15.13
CA VAL A 407 0.08 -20.57 -13.70
C VAL A 407 1.36 -20.36 -12.89
N VAL A 408 2.38 -21.18 -13.12
CA VAL A 408 3.70 -21.03 -12.48
C VAL A 408 4.34 -19.69 -12.85
N MET A 409 4.37 -19.32 -14.13
CA MET A 409 4.91 -18.04 -14.58
C MET A 409 4.11 -16.84 -14.04
N TYR A 410 2.80 -16.98 -13.98
CA TYR A 410 1.93 -15.96 -13.40
C TYR A 410 2.18 -15.79 -11.89
N SER A 411 2.44 -16.91 -11.19
CA SER A 411 2.86 -16.87 -9.78
C SER A 411 4.22 -16.19 -9.60
N PHE A 412 5.17 -16.42 -10.51
CA PHE A 412 6.44 -15.68 -10.52
C PHE A 412 6.25 -14.19 -10.80
N ALA A 413 5.30 -13.80 -11.66
CA ALA A 413 4.98 -12.40 -11.82
C ALA A 413 4.47 -11.78 -10.51
N GLN A 414 3.57 -12.45 -9.79
CA GLN A 414 3.12 -11.99 -8.47
C GLN A 414 4.27 -11.96 -7.45
N PHE A 415 5.20 -12.90 -7.51
CA PHE A 415 6.39 -12.90 -6.66
C PHE A 415 7.27 -11.67 -6.94
N PHE A 416 7.62 -11.39 -8.20
CA PHE A 416 8.51 -10.27 -8.55
C PHE A 416 7.84 -8.91 -8.46
N PHE A 417 6.53 -8.80 -8.52
CA PHE A 417 5.84 -7.58 -8.12
C PHE A 417 6.18 -7.25 -6.66
N ASN A 418 6.07 -8.22 -5.76
CA ASN A 418 6.18 -8.05 -4.31
C ASN A 418 7.63 -8.15 -3.80
N PHE A 419 8.49 -8.96 -4.43
CA PHE A 419 9.94 -8.87 -4.29
C PHE A 419 10.50 -7.90 -5.33
N GLY A 420 10.00 -6.69 -5.33
CA GLY A 420 10.32 -5.71 -6.34
C GLY A 420 9.57 -4.39 -6.13
N PRO A 421 9.02 -3.84 -7.22
CA PRO A 421 8.50 -2.48 -7.23
C PRO A 421 7.30 -2.27 -6.32
N ASN A 422 6.43 -3.25 -6.07
CA ASN A 422 5.25 -3.04 -5.23
C ASN A 422 5.62 -2.61 -3.80
N ALA A 423 6.67 -3.21 -3.23
CA ALA A 423 7.15 -2.82 -1.91
C ALA A 423 8.01 -1.55 -1.96
N THR A 424 8.90 -1.41 -2.95
CA THR A 424 9.85 -0.29 -2.98
C THR A 424 9.21 1.04 -3.35
N THR A 425 8.19 1.07 -4.21
CA THR A 425 7.41 2.28 -4.50
C THR A 425 6.62 2.79 -3.30
N PHE A 426 6.33 1.94 -2.33
CA PHE A 426 5.75 2.32 -1.04
C PHE A 426 6.81 2.83 -0.06
N ILE A 427 7.97 2.15 0.03
CA ILE A 427 9.03 2.47 1.01
C ILE A 427 9.71 3.79 0.68
N ILE A 428 10.12 4.00 -0.57
CA ILE A 428 10.94 5.14 -0.96
C ILE A 428 10.25 6.49 -0.69
N PRO A 429 8.99 6.74 -1.07
CA PRO A 429 8.32 8.00 -0.75
C PRO A 429 8.15 8.26 0.75
N ALA A 430 8.08 7.20 1.58
CA ALA A 430 8.03 7.31 3.03
C ALA A 430 9.37 7.74 3.65
N GLU A 431 10.47 7.59 2.92
CA GLU A 431 11.83 7.92 3.39
C GLU A 431 12.36 9.22 2.79
N VAL A 432 12.04 9.52 1.54
CA VAL A 432 12.74 10.48 0.69
C VAL A 432 12.32 11.93 0.88
N PHE A 433 11.11 12.19 1.39
CA PHE A 433 10.58 13.54 1.56
C PHE A 433 10.80 14.06 2.98
N PRO A 434 11.02 15.39 3.18
CA PRO A 434 11.16 15.99 4.50
C PRO A 434 9.85 15.90 5.31
N THR A 435 9.96 15.87 6.65
CA THR A 435 8.87 15.65 7.60
C THR A 435 7.65 16.54 7.33
N ALA A 436 7.87 17.82 6.98
CA ALA A 436 6.80 18.79 6.76
C ALA A 436 5.89 18.51 5.56
N VAL A 437 6.35 17.71 4.58
CA VAL A 437 5.63 17.38 3.34
C VAL A 437 5.69 15.89 3.00
N ARG A 438 6.15 15.05 3.92
CA ARG A 438 6.38 13.62 3.69
C ARG A 438 5.10 12.87 3.39
N SER A 439 4.08 13.10 4.19
CA SER A 439 2.79 12.44 3.99
C SER A 439 2.19 12.85 2.65
N THR A 440 2.22 14.14 2.32
CA THR A 440 1.71 14.65 1.03
C THR A 440 2.51 14.12 -0.16
N GLY A 441 3.83 14.11 -0.10
CA GLY A 441 4.68 13.54 -1.16
C GLY A 441 4.42 12.05 -1.37
N HIS A 442 4.26 11.29 -0.28
CA HIS A 442 3.86 9.90 -0.33
C HIS A 442 2.45 9.74 -0.93
N GLY A 443 1.49 10.52 -0.46
CA GLY A 443 0.10 10.48 -0.92
C GLY A 443 -0.06 10.79 -2.40
N ILE A 444 0.66 11.80 -2.93
CA ILE A 444 0.67 12.11 -4.37
C ILE A 444 1.26 10.93 -5.16
N SER A 445 2.36 10.35 -4.69
CA SER A 445 2.98 9.20 -5.34
C SER A 445 2.04 7.99 -5.38
N ALA A 446 1.39 7.69 -4.26
CA ALA A 446 0.44 6.59 -4.14
C ALA A 446 -0.84 6.82 -4.96
N ALA A 447 -1.39 8.04 -4.95
CA ALA A 447 -2.57 8.40 -5.74
C ALA A 447 -2.31 8.28 -7.25
N SER A 448 -1.11 8.62 -7.71
CA SER A 448 -0.70 8.36 -9.09
C SER A 448 -0.76 6.86 -9.43
N GLY A 449 -0.31 5.99 -8.51
CA GLY A 449 -0.50 4.55 -8.64
C GLY A 449 -1.97 4.16 -8.78
N LYS A 450 -2.87 4.75 -7.97
CA LYS A 450 -4.31 4.44 -8.06
C LYS A 450 -4.94 4.88 -9.38
N VAL A 451 -4.43 5.94 -10.02
CA VAL A 451 -4.83 6.26 -11.41
C VAL A 451 -4.44 5.10 -12.34
N GLY A 452 -3.25 4.52 -12.20
CA GLY A 452 -2.84 3.31 -12.93
C GLY A 452 -3.77 2.12 -12.66
N ALA A 453 -4.11 1.88 -11.40
CA ALA A 453 -5.04 0.81 -10.99
C ALA A 453 -6.45 0.99 -11.58
N ILE A 454 -6.96 2.22 -11.64
CA ILE A 454 -8.25 2.55 -12.27
C ILE A 454 -8.23 2.20 -13.76
N ILE A 455 -7.19 2.65 -14.47
CA ILE A 455 -7.01 2.34 -15.90
C ILE A 455 -6.97 0.83 -16.11
N ALA A 456 -6.17 0.12 -15.30
CA ALA A 456 -6.08 -1.33 -15.37
C ALA A 456 -7.42 -2.02 -15.14
N ALA A 457 -8.16 -1.67 -14.08
CA ALA A 457 -9.44 -2.28 -13.75
C ALA A 457 -10.48 -2.05 -14.85
N GLN A 458 -10.55 -0.84 -15.43
CA GLN A 458 -11.53 -0.52 -16.46
C GLN A 458 -11.18 -1.06 -17.85
N CYS A 459 -9.90 -1.07 -18.20
CA CYS A 459 -9.47 -1.46 -19.55
C CYS A 459 -9.21 -2.96 -19.67
N PHE A 460 -8.86 -3.66 -18.59
CA PHE A 460 -8.44 -5.07 -18.63
C PHE A 460 -9.46 -5.96 -19.36
N ALA A 461 -10.70 -6.02 -18.88
CA ALA A 461 -11.72 -6.90 -19.43
C ALA A 461 -12.13 -6.50 -20.85
N VAL A 462 -12.09 -5.20 -21.16
CA VAL A 462 -12.37 -4.67 -22.51
C VAL A 462 -11.30 -5.12 -23.52
N ILE A 463 -10.03 -5.00 -23.15
CA ILE A 463 -8.91 -5.38 -24.02
C ILE A 463 -8.81 -6.91 -24.12
N ALA A 464 -8.92 -7.62 -22.99
CA ALA A 464 -8.77 -9.08 -22.94
C ALA A 464 -9.85 -9.82 -23.74
N LYS A 465 -11.09 -9.29 -23.80
CA LYS A 465 -12.22 -9.83 -24.57
C LYS A 465 -12.35 -9.18 -25.97
N GLY A 466 -11.57 -8.14 -26.27
CA GLY A 466 -11.55 -7.44 -27.56
C GLY A 466 -10.61 -8.09 -28.57
N SER A 467 -10.38 -7.38 -29.70
CA SER A 467 -9.54 -7.84 -30.81
C SER A 467 -8.06 -8.08 -30.44
N PHE A 468 -7.55 -7.32 -29.46
CA PHE A 468 -6.17 -7.52 -28.96
C PHE A 468 -6.01 -8.79 -28.12
N GLY A 469 -7.10 -9.27 -27.49
CA GLY A 469 -7.09 -10.45 -26.66
C GLY A 469 -6.23 -10.31 -25.39
N PHE A 470 -6.18 -11.35 -24.59
CA PHE A 470 -5.36 -11.37 -23.38
C PHE A 470 -3.85 -11.28 -23.68
N LYS A 471 -3.42 -11.79 -24.83
CA LYS A 471 -2.04 -11.62 -25.33
C LYS A 471 -1.65 -10.12 -25.41
N GLY A 472 -2.57 -9.26 -25.87
CA GLY A 472 -2.36 -7.81 -25.93
C GLY A 472 -2.21 -7.19 -24.54
N VAL A 473 -2.98 -7.66 -23.55
CA VAL A 473 -2.84 -7.22 -22.15
C VAL A 473 -1.44 -7.51 -21.60
N LEU A 474 -0.90 -8.69 -21.86
CA LEU A 474 0.45 -9.07 -21.41
C LEU A 474 1.54 -8.17 -22.03
N TYR A 475 1.42 -7.77 -23.32
CA TYR A 475 2.33 -6.79 -23.94
C TYR A 475 2.22 -5.41 -23.28
N ILE A 476 1.01 -4.96 -22.94
CA ILE A 476 0.82 -3.69 -22.21
C ILE A 476 1.49 -3.74 -20.86
N PHE A 477 1.34 -4.84 -20.12
CA PHE A 477 2.00 -4.99 -18.81
C PHE A 477 3.54 -4.99 -18.93
N ALA A 478 4.10 -5.66 -19.95
CA ALA A 478 5.53 -5.60 -20.23
C ALA A 478 6.01 -4.17 -20.51
N ALA A 479 5.28 -3.42 -21.34
CA ALA A 479 5.60 -2.03 -21.65
C ALA A 479 5.51 -1.13 -20.42
N CYS A 480 4.47 -1.29 -19.59
CA CYS A 480 4.31 -0.53 -18.34
C CYS A 480 5.45 -0.83 -17.34
N CYS A 481 5.82 -2.11 -17.16
CA CYS A 481 6.94 -2.46 -16.30
C CYS A 481 8.26 -1.87 -16.82
N PHE A 482 8.49 -1.86 -18.14
CA PHE A 482 9.65 -1.22 -18.74
C PHE A 482 9.67 0.30 -18.50
N MET A 483 8.53 0.97 -18.63
CA MET A 483 8.42 2.40 -18.30
C MET A 483 8.67 2.66 -16.81
N GLY A 484 8.14 1.81 -15.92
CA GLY A 484 8.42 1.87 -14.49
C GLY A 484 9.90 1.75 -14.17
N LEU A 485 10.63 0.88 -14.89
CA LEU A 485 12.08 0.77 -14.80
C LEU A 485 12.78 2.08 -15.18
N LEU A 486 12.38 2.72 -16.27
CA LEU A 486 12.97 3.98 -16.73
C LEU A 486 12.76 5.12 -15.72
N PHE A 487 11.55 5.29 -15.19
CA PHE A 487 11.30 6.33 -14.18
C PHE A 487 11.99 6.04 -12.83
N SER A 488 12.30 4.79 -12.53
CA SER A 488 13.07 4.41 -11.33
C SER A 488 14.50 4.98 -11.32
N PHE A 489 15.05 5.39 -12.48
CA PHE A 489 16.35 6.09 -12.51
C PHE A 489 16.30 7.47 -11.82
N TRP A 490 15.13 8.09 -11.74
CA TRP A 490 14.96 9.40 -11.09
C TRP A 490 14.82 9.32 -9.57
N VAL A 491 14.68 8.13 -9.04
CA VAL A 491 14.50 7.89 -7.61
C VAL A 491 15.86 7.65 -6.95
N PRO A 492 16.19 8.30 -5.82
CA PRO A 492 17.43 8.07 -5.10
C PRO A 492 17.42 6.76 -4.32
N GLU A 493 18.61 6.23 -3.98
CA GLU A 493 18.73 5.17 -2.98
C GLU A 493 18.65 5.79 -1.57
N THR A 494 17.87 5.16 -0.70
CA THR A 494 17.61 5.66 0.66
C THR A 494 18.20 4.76 1.76
N LYS A 495 18.85 3.68 1.38
CA LYS A 495 19.42 2.69 2.31
C LYS A 495 20.41 3.31 3.28
N ASN A 496 20.25 3.01 4.57
CA ASN A 496 21.15 3.41 5.68
C ASN A 496 21.31 4.92 5.92
N LEU A 497 20.55 5.76 5.23
CA LEU A 497 20.53 7.20 5.47
C LEU A 497 19.47 7.54 6.53
N THR A 498 19.73 8.54 7.36
CA THR A 498 18.72 9.10 8.26
C THR A 498 17.68 9.89 7.47
N LEU A 499 16.50 10.16 8.05
CA LEU A 499 15.49 10.97 7.37
C LEU A 499 15.94 12.43 7.24
N GLU A 500 16.77 12.88 8.16
CA GLU A 500 17.38 14.20 8.19
C GLU A 500 18.42 14.35 7.07
N GLU A 501 19.32 13.37 6.91
CA GLU A 501 20.27 13.32 5.80
C GLU A 501 19.55 13.32 4.44
N LEU A 502 18.47 12.53 4.30
CA LEU A 502 17.69 12.47 3.06
C LEU A 502 16.99 13.79 2.74
N SER A 503 16.60 14.58 3.76
CA SER A 503 15.96 15.88 3.59
C SER A 503 16.94 17.00 3.31
N SER A 504 18.19 16.89 3.79
CA SER A 504 19.27 17.88 3.63
C SER A 504 20.09 17.67 2.36
N LEU A 505 20.01 16.50 1.72
CA LEU A 505 20.68 16.27 0.44
C LEU A 505 20.21 17.29 -0.59
N ASP A 506 21.05 18.24 -0.90
CA ASP A 506 20.90 19.06 -2.11
C ASP A 506 21.13 18.13 -3.30
N ARG A 507 20.03 17.77 -3.98
CA ARG A 507 19.99 16.64 -4.91
C ARG A 507 20.65 16.92 -6.26
N GLU A 508 21.36 18.01 -6.38
CA GLU A 508 22.28 18.29 -7.48
C GLU A 508 23.64 17.58 -7.36
N GLY A 509 23.82 16.74 -6.32
CA GLY A 509 24.99 15.88 -6.19
C GLY A 509 26.24 16.56 -5.61
N ILE A 510 26.11 17.78 -5.13
CA ILE A 510 27.16 18.49 -4.41
C ILE A 510 26.49 19.16 -3.21
N ALA A 511 26.62 18.58 -2.02
CA ALA A 511 26.56 19.41 -0.83
C ALA A 511 27.69 20.44 -0.99
N LYS A 512 27.36 21.67 -1.35
CA LYS A 512 28.31 22.74 -1.20
C LYS A 512 28.59 22.84 0.29
N GLU A 513 29.79 22.52 0.67
CA GLU A 513 30.30 22.61 2.06
C GLU A 513 29.98 23.95 2.73
N ASP A 514 29.66 24.97 1.94
CA ASP A 514 29.40 26.33 2.36
C ASP A 514 27.93 26.58 2.82
N ASP A 515 26.97 25.71 2.45
CA ASP A 515 25.55 25.87 2.83
C ASP A 515 25.14 25.00 4.04
N ILE A 516 26.07 24.23 4.60
CA ILE A 516 25.82 23.48 5.83
C ILE A 516 25.98 24.48 6.99
N ASP A 517 24.89 24.69 7.73
CA ASP A 517 24.92 25.48 8.97
C ASP A 517 26.14 25.07 9.80
N PRO A 518 27.00 26.01 10.22
CA PRO A 518 28.23 25.74 10.98
C PRO A 518 28.02 24.82 12.19
N SER A 519 26.83 24.84 12.79
CA SER A 519 26.44 23.94 13.90
C SER A 519 26.39 22.46 13.50
N PHE A 520 26.18 22.14 12.21
CA PHE A 520 26.17 20.77 11.70
C PHE A 520 27.59 20.27 11.36
N LYS A 521 28.53 21.16 10.99
CA LYS A 521 29.93 20.78 10.70
C LYS A 521 30.66 20.23 11.92
N ASP A 522 30.42 20.79 13.09
CA ASP A 522 30.99 20.31 14.36
C ASP A 522 30.41 18.97 14.80
N ILE A 523 29.17 18.70 14.44
CA ILE A 523 28.46 17.46 14.77
C ILE A 523 28.94 16.30 13.90
N ASP A 524 29.17 16.52 12.60
CA ASP A 524 29.65 15.48 11.66
C ASP A 524 31.11 15.06 11.97
N GLN A 525 31.95 16.00 12.40
CA GLN A 525 33.32 15.69 12.85
C GLN A 525 33.35 14.85 14.12
N ASN A 526 32.47 15.13 15.08
CA ASN A 526 32.34 14.34 16.30
C ASN A 526 31.74 12.94 16.03
N TYR A 527 30.85 12.82 15.03
CA TYR A 527 30.26 11.53 14.64
C TYR A 527 31.27 10.61 13.96
N LYS A 528 32.14 11.17 13.10
CA LYS A 528 33.25 10.43 12.46
C LYS A 528 34.31 10.01 13.45
N ALA A 529 34.58 10.80 14.50
CA ALA A 529 35.56 10.48 15.56
C ALA A 529 35.11 9.34 16.49
N VAL A 530 33.78 9.09 16.60
CA VAL A 530 33.22 7.99 17.42
C VAL A 530 33.16 6.66 16.65
N GLN A 531 33.28 6.68 15.32
CA GLN A 531 33.24 5.48 14.48
C GLN A 531 34.60 4.93 14.05
N THR A 532 35.70 5.57 14.40
CA THR A 532 37.04 5.00 14.26
C THR A 532 37.35 4.11 15.47
N PRO A 533 37.75 2.85 15.23
CA PRO A 533 37.96 1.86 16.28
C PRO A 533 39.11 2.19 17.22
#